data_387bcca36a2a8ead707c8810c301c6fa
#
_entry.id   387bcca36a2a8ead707c8810c301c6fa
#
_cell.length_a   1.000
_cell.length_b   1.000
_cell.length_c   1.000
_cell.angle_alpha   90.00
_cell.angle_beta   90.00
_cell.angle_gamma   90.00
#
_symmetry.space_group_name_H-M   'P 1'
#
loop_
_entity.id
_entity.type
_entity.pdbx_description
1 polymer ?
#
loop_
_entity_poly.entity_id
_entity_poly.type
_entity_poly.pdbx_seq_one_letter_code
_entity_poly.pdbx_strand_id
1 'polypeptide(L)'
;LIDAIVVCDSPETDHRQTSGWYFDPALCGDTRLPLQHDISLPLNLRKLIGRIACRYLKSGDVINLGTGIPNDVIGDILRQEKVTDDVLITVESGIYGGSQEGGTDFGIGRNLSAMISHQDQMLYYNGAGVDVTFMGAGEMDAQGHVNATRLGESCPGAGGFIDITQNARHVVFCSSFTAKGLSIDCLDGALKILREGEVCKFPARVNQISWNGEQARQQGQTMHYVTERAVFEMRPEGATLVEIAPGIDLERDILAHMAFKPLIANDLKVMDPALFSPASFGLSALLSSSAH
;
A
#
# COMPACT_ATOMS: atom_id res chain seq x y z
N LEU A 1 36.92 1.55 -3.03
CA LEU A 1 36.99 2.97 -2.71
C LEU A 1 36.29 3.19 -1.35
N ILE A 2 37.06 3.14 -0.27
CA ILE A 2 36.58 3.31 1.10
C ILE A 2 37.43 4.39 1.73
N ASP A 3 36.81 5.44 2.23
CA ASP A 3 37.50 6.58 2.84
C ASP A 3 37.73 6.37 4.35
N ALA A 4 36.83 5.63 5.00
CA ALA A 4 36.94 5.33 6.41
C ALA A 4 36.28 3.99 6.76
N ILE A 5 36.80 3.33 7.79
CA ILE A 5 36.22 2.13 8.40
C ILE A 5 35.96 2.46 9.87
N VAL A 6 34.73 2.33 10.32
CA VAL A 6 34.36 2.46 11.72
C VAL A 6 34.23 1.06 12.29
N VAL A 7 34.98 0.78 13.36
CA VAL A 7 34.91 -0.49 14.09
C VAL A 7 33.93 -0.32 15.24
N CYS A 8 33.00 -1.27 15.39
CA CYS A 8 32.07 -1.29 16.50
C CYS A 8 32.78 -1.75 17.78
N ASP A 9 32.68 -0.99 18.86
CA ASP A 9 33.31 -1.30 20.15
C ASP A 9 32.67 -2.45 20.88
N SER A 10 31.36 -2.69 20.62
CA SER A 10 30.56 -3.73 21.31
C SER A 10 29.77 -4.57 20.29
N PRO A 11 30.47 -5.33 19.41
CA PRO A 11 29.78 -6.06 18.32
C PRO A 11 28.77 -7.09 18.82
N GLU A 12 28.99 -7.67 19.99
CA GLU A 12 28.08 -8.63 20.63
C GLU A 12 26.72 -8.04 21.05
N THR A 13 26.63 -6.71 21.19
CA THR A 13 25.40 -5.97 21.52
C THR A 13 24.87 -5.13 20.39
N ASP A 14 25.75 -4.58 19.56
CA ASP A 14 25.43 -3.55 18.58
C ASP A 14 25.28 -4.10 17.16
N HIS A 15 25.91 -5.25 16.85
CA HIS A 15 25.66 -5.97 15.61
C HIS A 15 24.37 -6.79 15.71
N ARG A 16 23.26 -6.15 15.40
CA ARG A 16 21.93 -6.75 15.51
C ARG A 16 21.45 -7.23 14.14
N GLN A 17 20.62 -8.24 14.13
CA GLN A 17 19.98 -8.75 12.92
C GLN A 17 19.03 -7.70 12.33
N THR A 18 18.27 -7.02 13.20
CA THR A 18 17.34 -5.95 12.85
C THR A 18 17.31 -4.88 13.95
N SER A 19 16.60 -3.78 13.72
CA SER A 19 16.41 -2.75 14.75
C SER A 19 15.74 -3.28 16.02
N GLY A 20 14.78 -4.21 15.88
CA GLY A 20 14.01 -4.78 16.99
C GLY A 20 14.64 -6.02 17.62
N TRP A 21 15.47 -6.76 16.87
CA TRP A 21 15.93 -8.09 17.26
C TRP A 21 17.45 -8.21 17.21
N TYR A 22 18.06 -8.65 18.31
CA TYR A 22 19.48 -9.00 18.28
C TYR A 22 19.70 -10.18 17.33
N PHE A 23 18.99 -11.28 17.54
CA PHE A 23 18.94 -12.44 16.66
C PHE A 23 17.62 -13.20 16.84
N ASP A 24 16.96 -13.55 15.72
CA ASP A 24 15.81 -14.46 15.68
C ASP A 24 15.94 -15.35 14.44
N PRO A 25 16.13 -16.68 14.61
CA PRO A 25 16.30 -17.62 13.49
C PRO A 25 15.05 -17.71 12.59
N ALA A 26 13.89 -17.31 13.09
CA ALA A 26 12.68 -17.28 12.27
C ALA A 26 12.71 -16.18 11.18
N LEU A 27 13.50 -15.12 11.38
CA LEU A 27 13.65 -14.02 10.42
C LEU A 27 14.59 -14.34 9.25
N CYS A 28 15.39 -15.40 9.35
CA CYS A 28 16.25 -15.89 8.25
C CYS A 28 15.76 -17.24 7.67
N GLY A 29 14.60 -17.72 8.13
CA GLY A 29 14.01 -18.95 7.60
C GLY A 29 14.55 -20.24 8.21
N ASP A 30 15.47 -20.17 9.18
CA ASP A 30 16.06 -21.36 9.86
C ASP A 30 15.04 -22.10 10.71
N THR A 31 14.05 -21.38 11.23
CA THR A 31 12.94 -21.96 12.00
C THR A 31 11.60 -21.41 11.51
N ARG A 32 10.55 -22.22 11.69
CA ARG A 32 9.17 -21.80 11.42
C ARG A 32 8.43 -21.63 12.72
N LEU A 33 7.62 -20.59 12.81
CA LEU A 33 6.74 -20.32 13.94
C LEU A 33 5.33 -20.85 13.65
N PRO A 34 4.58 -21.26 14.69
CA PRO A 34 3.16 -21.55 14.54
C PRO A 34 2.41 -20.36 13.96
N LEU A 35 1.51 -20.61 13.02
CA LEU A 35 0.65 -19.57 12.47
C LEU A 35 -0.29 -19.05 13.57
N GLN A 36 -0.30 -17.75 13.76
CA GLN A 36 -1.31 -17.09 14.59
C GLN A 36 -2.57 -16.92 13.75
N HIS A 37 -3.62 -17.69 14.08
CA HIS A 37 -4.89 -17.67 13.36
C HIS A 37 -5.81 -16.52 13.80
N ASP A 38 -5.68 -16.07 15.05
CA ASP A 38 -6.54 -15.03 15.63
C ASP A 38 -5.81 -13.68 15.62
N ILE A 39 -5.82 -13.01 14.48
CA ILE A 39 -5.30 -11.66 14.35
C ILE A 39 -6.47 -10.70 14.54
N SER A 40 -6.45 -9.95 15.65
CA SER A 40 -7.37 -8.85 15.88
C SER A 40 -6.79 -7.56 15.32
N LEU A 41 -7.19 -7.21 14.12
CA LEU A 41 -6.89 -5.91 13.54
C LEU A 41 -8.13 -5.02 13.65
N PRO A 42 -8.13 -3.97 14.49
CA PRO A 42 -9.29 -3.09 14.64
C PRO A 42 -9.61 -2.37 13.33
N LEU A 43 -10.89 -2.16 13.06
CA LEU A 43 -11.33 -1.38 11.90
C LEU A 43 -11.01 0.11 12.17
N ASN A 44 -9.87 0.53 11.65
CA ASN A 44 -9.38 1.91 11.70
C ASN A 44 -9.09 2.41 10.29
N LEU A 45 -8.65 3.65 10.17
CA LEU A 45 -8.29 4.30 8.92
C LEU A 45 -7.37 3.41 8.02
N ARG A 46 -6.32 2.83 8.62
CA ARG A 46 -5.34 2.03 7.86
C ARG A 46 -5.94 0.73 7.36
N LYS A 47 -6.65 0.00 8.23
CA LYS A 47 -7.33 -1.24 7.84
C LYS A 47 -8.39 -0.99 6.77
N LEU A 48 -9.14 0.10 6.86
CA LEU A 48 -10.15 0.45 5.88
C LEU A 48 -9.53 0.67 4.49
N ILE A 49 -8.46 1.48 4.41
CA ILE A 49 -7.73 1.69 3.16
C ILE A 49 -7.19 0.36 2.61
N GLY A 50 -6.62 -0.49 3.47
CA GLY A 50 -6.14 -1.82 3.08
C GLY A 50 -7.24 -2.73 2.52
N ARG A 51 -8.43 -2.73 3.15
CA ARG A 51 -9.59 -3.49 2.65
C ARG A 51 -10.04 -3.02 1.26
N ILE A 52 -10.13 -1.70 1.07
CA ILE A 52 -10.49 -1.11 -0.21
C ILE A 52 -9.45 -1.50 -1.26
N ALA A 53 -8.15 -1.43 -0.92
CA ALA A 53 -7.05 -1.79 -1.80
C ALA A 53 -7.02 -3.28 -2.15
N CYS A 54 -7.28 -4.20 -1.21
CA CYS A 54 -7.26 -5.64 -1.45
C CYS A 54 -8.28 -6.10 -2.50
N ARG A 55 -9.31 -5.31 -2.82
CA ARG A 55 -10.27 -5.64 -3.89
C ARG A 55 -9.66 -5.70 -5.29
N TYR A 56 -8.46 -5.15 -5.47
CA TYR A 56 -7.72 -5.17 -6.73
C TYR A 56 -6.82 -6.38 -6.91
N LEU A 57 -6.82 -7.30 -5.95
CA LEU A 57 -6.12 -8.57 -6.04
C LEU A 57 -6.87 -9.60 -6.90
N LYS A 58 -6.10 -10.48 -7.50
CA LYS A 58 -6.59 -11.69 -8.19
C LYS A 58 -5.86 -12.92 -7.63
N SER A 59 -6.51 -14.07 -7.70
CA SER A 59 -5.86 -15.33 -7.34
C SER A 59 -4.66 -15.60 -8.25
N GLY A 60 -3.53 -15.94 -7.65
CA GLY A 60 -2.26 -16.16 -8.34
C GLY A 60 -1.37 -14.94 -8.49
N ASP A 61 -1.82 -13.75 -8.08
CA ASP A 61 -0.99 -12.54 -8.19
C ASP A 61 0.31 -12.64 -7.38
N VAL A 62 1.40 -12.21 -8.00
CA VAL A 62 2.64 -11.88 -7.33
C VAL A 62 2.60 -10.41 -6.96
N ILE A 63 2.66 -10.12 -5.66
CA ILE A 63 2.44 -8.76 -5.15
C ILE A 63 3.64 -8.23 -4.39
N ASN A 64 3.78 -6.89 -4.34
CA ASN A 64 4.70 -6.20 -3.45
C ASN A 64 3.92 -5.32 -2.49
N LEU A 65 4.35 -5.29 -1.24
CA LEU A 65 3.82 -4.40 -0.20
C LEU A 65 4.86 -3.35 0.17
N GLY A 66 4.64 -2.12 -0.26
CA GLY A 66 5.46 -0.97 0.11
C GLY A 66 5.27 -0.57 1.57
N THR A 67 6.23 0.16 2.12
CA THR A 67 6.23 0.64 3.51
C THR A 67 4.99 1.48 3.85
N GLY A 68 4.60 1.47 5.11
CA GLY A 68 3.46 2.23 5.64
C GLY A 68 2.14 1.45 5.60
N ILE A 69 1.06 2.05 5.12
CA ILE A 69 -0.29 1.43 5.15
C ILE A 69 -0.29 0.04 4.51
N PRO A 70 0.28 -0.17 3.30
CA PRO A 70 0.22 -1.48 2.67
C PRO A 70 0.84 -2.59 3.52
N ASN A 71 2.09 -2.40 3.93
CA ASN A 71 2.80 -3.41 4.71
C ASN A 71 2.20 -3.64 6.10
N ASP A 72 1.67 -2.57 6.72
CA ASP A 72 1.16 -2.66 8.10
C ASP A 72 -0.16 -3.43 8.20
N VAL A 73 -0.95 -3.53 7.12
CA VAL A 73 -2.31 -4.08 7.24
C VAL A 73 -2.68 -5.13 6.20
N ILE A 74 -2.12 -5.12 4.99
CA ILE A 74 -2.58 -6.01 3.91
C ILE A 74 -2.32 -7.47 4.26
N GLY A 75 -1.12 -7.82 4.75
CA GLY A 75 -0.83 -9.19 5.18
C GLY A 75 -1.79 -9.71 6.24
N ASP A 76 -2.17 -8.87 7.20
CA ASP A 76 -3.14 -9.21 8.24
C ASP A 76 -4.56 -9.34 7.69
N ILE A 77 -4.95 -8.50 6.75
CA ILE A 77 -6.25 -8.59 6.05
C ILE A 77 -6.34 -9.91 5.29
N LEU A 78 -5.31 -10.30 4.53
CA LEU A 78 -5.28 -11.57 3.80
C LEU A 78 -5.45 -12.77 4.75
N ARG A 79 -4.81 -12.72 5.94
CA ARG A 79 -4.98 -13.75 6.98
C ARG A 79 -6.39 -13.79 7.55
N GLN A 80 -6.98 -12.63 7.88
CA GLN A 80 -8.35 -12.53 8.39
C GLN A 80 -9.39 -13.04 7.38
N GLU A 81 -9.19 -12.74 6.10
CA GLU A 81 -10.06 -13.18 5.02
C GLU A 81 -9.73 -14.62 4.54
N LYS A 82 -8.67 -15.26 5.12
CA LYS A 82 -8.22 -16.64 4.83
C LYS A 82 -7.82 -16.87 3.36
N VAL A 83 -7.15 -15.89 2.78
CA VAL A 83 -6.71 -15.88 1.38
C VAL A 83 -5.20 -15.69 1.21
N THR A 84 -4.44 -15.99 2.25
CA THR A 84 -2.97 -15.81 2.24
C THR A 84 -2.29 -16.63 1.14
N ASP A 85 -2.83 -17.82 0.85
CA ASP A 85 -2.26 -18.75 -0.14
C ASP A 85 -2.73 -18.43 -1.57
N ASP A 86 -3.68 -17.50 -1.73
CA ASP A 86 -4.18 -17.08 -3.05
C ASP A 86 -3.24 -16.10 -3.77
N VAL A 87 -2.28 -15.50 -3.07
CA VAL A 87 -1.32 -14.54 -3.61
C VAL A 87 0.09 -14.80 -3.08
N LEU A 88 1.11 -14.39 -3.84
CA LEU A 88 2.50 -14.48 -3.41
C LEU A 88 3.02 -13.08 -3.02
N ILE A 89 3.16 -12.83 -1.73
CA ILE A 89 3.74 -11.58 -1.23
C ILE A 89 5.25 -11.58 -1.47
N THR A 90 5.77 -10.47 -1.97
CA THR A 90 7.21 -10.22 -2.10
C THR A 90 7.60 -8.91 -1.43
N VAL A 91 8.83 -8.82 -0.96
CA VAL A 91 9.43 -7.59 -0.41
C VAL A 91 10.76 -7.33 -1.10
N GLU A 92 11.09 -6.07 -1.31
CA GLU A 92 12.29 -5.63 -2.06
C GLU A 92 13.61 -6.15 -1.48
N SER A 93 13.64 -6.51 -0.20
CA SER A 93 14.81 -7.15 0.45
C SER A 93 15.12 -8.56 -0.06
N GLY A 94 14.24 -9.16 -0.87
CA GLY A 94 14.41 -10.50 -1.44
C GLY A 94 13.56 -11.58 -0.78
N ILE A 95 12.53 -11.20 -0.04
CA ILE A 95 11.66 -12.12 0.70
C ILE A 95 10.44 -12.49 -0.14
N TYR A 96 10.09 -13.77 -0.12
CA TYR A 96 8.89 -14.34 -0.75
C TYR A 96 8.04 -15.06 0.30
N GLY A 97 6.76 -14.74 0.32
CA GLY A 97 5.78 -15.35 1.21
C GLY A 97 5.96 -14.98 2.68
N GLY A 98 5.30 -15.72 3.56
CA GLY A 98 5.37 -15.54 5.01
C GLY A 98 4.60 -14.33 5.53
N SER A 99 4.93 -13.93 6.75
CA SER A 99 4.37 -12.78 7.46
C SER A 99 5.40 -11.67 7.54
N GLN A 100 5.10 -10.52 6.95
CA GLN A 100 6.01 -9.39 6.90
C GLN A 100 6.01 -8.61 8.22
N GLU A 101 7.18 -8.10 8.63
CA GLU A 101 7.32 -7.18 9.75
C GLU A 101 7.07 -5.74 9.29
N GLY A 102 6.65 -4.88 10.21
CA GLY A 102 6.34 -3.47 9.94
C GLY A 102 7.24 -2.50 10.69
N GLY A 103 6.99 -1.21 10.48
CA GLY A 103 7.71 -0.14 11.17
C GLY A 103 9.20 -0.13 10.85
N THR A 104 10.04 -0.10 11.89
CA THR A 104 11.51 -0.09 11.77
C THR A 104 12.10 -1.42 11.27
N ASP A 105 11.34 -2.49 11.35
CA ASP A 105 11.71 -3.84 10.90
C ASP A 105 11.12 -4.17 9.53
N PHE A 106 10.60 -3.18 8.80
CA PHE A 106 10.18 -3.34 7.40
C PHE A 106 11.30 -3.95 6.55
N GLY A 107 10.95 -4.89 5.70
CA GLY A 107 11.89 -5.57 4.81
C GLY A 107 12.33 -6.95 5.31
N ILE A 108 11.81 -7.39 6.45
CA ILE A 108 12.01 -8.75 6.98
C ILE A 108 10.67 -9.44 7.24
N GLY A 109 10.68 -10.73 7.47
CA GLY A 109 9.47 -11.50 7.75
C GLY A 109 9.75 -12.88 8.34
N ARG A 110 8.70 -13.54 8.76
CA ARG A 110 8.75 -14.91 9.33
C ARG A 110 8.01 -15.89 8.44
N ASN A 111 8.37 -17.16 8.56
CA ASN A 111 7.77 -18.24 7.77
C ASN A 111 7.95 -18.08 6.26
N LEU A 112 9.08 -17.55 5.85
CA LEU A 112 9.39 -17.27 4.44
C LEU A 112 9.28 -18.55 3.61
N SER A 113 8.78 -18.43 2.39
CA SER A 113 8.82 -19.50 1.39
C SER A 113 10.17 -19.55 0.68
N ALA A 114 10.77 -18.37 0.42
CA ALA A 114 12.11 -18.23 -0.15
C ALA A 114 12.73 -16.89 0.25
N MET A 115 14.05 -16.82 0.15
CA MET A 115 14.83 -15.58 0.26
C MET A 115 15.92 -15.58 -0.79
N ILE A 116 16.03 -14.48 -1.54
CA ILE A 116 17.06 -14.24 -2.55
C ILE A 116 17.85 -12.97 -2.20
N SER A 117 18.92 -12.70 -2.95
CA SER A 117 19.68 -11.47 -2.73
C SER A 117 18.83 -10.23 -3.08
N HIS A 118 19.11 -9.10 -2.42
CA HIS A 118 18.44 -7.82 -2.72
C HIS A 118 18.62 -7.41 -4.19
N GLN A 119 19.83 -7.64 -4.76
CA GLN A 119 20.11 -7.33 -6.16
C GLN A 119 19.26 -8.16 -7.11
N ASP A 120 19.13 -9.45 -6.88
CA ASP A 120 18.31 -10.35 -7.72
C ASP A 120 16.82 -9.98 -7.62
N GLN A 121 16.36 -9.58 -6.42
CA GLN A 121 14.99 -9.10 -6.23
C GLN A 121 14.73 -7.82 -7.05
N MET A 122 15.64 -6.85 -7.02
CA MET A 122 15.48 -5.62 -7.80
C MET A 122 15.58 -5.90 -9.31
N LEU A 123 16.42 -6.83 -9.75
CA LEU A 123 16.45 -7.29 -11.14
C LEU A 123 15.14 -7.96 -11.55
N TYR A 124 14.53 -8.76 -10.67
CA TYR A 124 13.22 -9.33 -10.91
C TYR A 124 12.16 -8.24 -11.10
N TYR A 125 12.10 -7.24 -10.22
CA TYR A 125 11.14 -6.14 -10.32
C TYR A 125 11.33 -5.32 -11.60
N ASN A 126 12.58 -5.04 -11.97
CA ASN A 126 12.90 -4.31 -13.21
C ASN A 126 12.68 -5.14 -14.49
N GLY A 127 12.68 -6.45 -14.39
CA GLY A 127 12.47 -7.38 -15.52
C GLY A 127 11.01 -7.83 -15.65
N ALA A 128 10.62 -8.85 -14.88
CA ALA A 128 9.28 -9.44 -14.95
C ALA A 128 8.21 -8.54 -14.28
N GLY A 129 8.63 -7.76 -13.28
CA GLY A 129 7.73 -6.96 -12.45
C GLY A 129 6.86 -7.81 -11.52
N VAL A 130 5.85 -7.16 -10.94
CA VAL A 130 4.81 -7.79 -10.13
C VAL A 130 3.44 -7.54 -10.78
N ASP A 131 2.47 -8.41 -10.48
CA ASP A 131 1.12 -8.22 -10.97
C ASP A 131 0.48 -6.99 -10.32
N VAL A 132 0.58 -6.86 -8.99
CA VAL A 132 0.10 -5.70 -8.25
C VAL A 132 1.15 -5.24 -7.25
N THR A 133 1.42 -3.93 -7.20
CA THR A 133 2.15 -3.32 -6.09
C THR A 133 1.26 -2.37 -5.30
N PHE A 134 1.34 -2.47 -3.98
CA PHE A 134 0.65 -1.57 -3.06
C PHE A 134 1.67 -0.61 -2.47
N MET A 135 1.52 0.68 -2.72
CA MET A 135 2.50 1.70 -2.33
C MET A 135 1.88 2.81 -1.50
N GLY A 136 2.60 3.26 -0.49
CA GLY A 136 2.27 4.50 0.19
C GLY A 136 2.43 5.70 -0.75
N ALA A 137 1.55 6.71 -0.63
CA ALA A 137 1.63 7.94 -1.41
C ALA A 137 1.40 9.18 -0.53
N GLY A 138 2.14 10.24 -0.84
CA GLY A 138 2.00 11.52 -0.18
C GLY A 138 0.98 12.42 -0.83
N GLU A 139 1.06 12.59 -2.14
CA GLU A 139 0.26 13.52 -2.93
C GLU A 139 -0.08 12.92 -4.29
N MET A 140 -1.22 13.34 -4.88
CA MET A 140 -1.60 13.07 -6.27
C MET A 140 -2.18 14.36 -6.90
N ASP A 141 -1.78 14.69 -8.14
CA ASP A 141 -2.33 15.81 -8.88
C ASP A 141 -3.34 15.41 -9.99
N ALA A 142 -3.86 16.41 -10.68
CA ALA A 142 -4.87 16.21 -11.75
C ALA A 142 -4.37 15.36 -12.91
N GLN A 143 -3.06 15.33 -13.19
CA GLN A 143 -2.44 14.50 -14.22
C GLN A 143 -2.22 13.06 -13.71
N GLY A 144 -2.51 12.82 -12.43
CA GLY A 144 -2.28 11.56 -11.73
C GLY A 144 -0.81 11.30 -11.42
N HIS A 145 0.04 12.34 -11.48
CA HIS A 145 1.38 12.21 -10.92
C HIS A 145 1.31 11.99 -9.42
N VAL A 146 2.19 11.14 -8.90
CA VAL A 146 2.25 10.82 -7.48
C VAL A 146 3.59 11.22 -6.90
N ASN A 147 3.55 11.87 -5.74
CA ASN A 147 4.70 12.16 -4.90
C ASN A 147 4.71 11.24 -3.68
N ALA A 148 5.78 10.49 -3.53
CA ALA A 148 6.03 9.63 -2.35
C ALA A 148 7.43 9.87 -1.74
N THR A 149 8.25 10.76 -2.35
CA THR A 149 9.68 10.87 -2.05
C THR A 149 10.08 12.20 -1.43
N ARG A 150 9.20 13.21 -1.47
CA ARG A 150 9.44 14.52 -0.86
C ARG A 150 8.15 15.08 -0.27
N LEU A 151 8.01 15.08 1.03
CA LEU A 151 6.80 15.45 1.76
C LEU A 151 7.05 16.74 2.57
N GLY A 152 6.72 17.88 1.98
CA GLY A 152 7.08 19.20 2.52
C GLY A 152 8.60 19.37 2.53
N GLU A 153 9.18 19.64 3.70
CA GLU A 153 10.63 19.74 3.88
C GLU A 153 11.33 18.39 4.07
N SER A 154 10.58 17.33 4.36
CA SER A 154 11.11 16.00 4.53
C SER A 154 11.37 15.32 3.19
N CYS A 155 12.55 14.70 3.05
CA CYS A 155 12.94 13.94 1.87
C CYS A 155 13.32 12.51 2.28
N PRO A 156 12.34 11.62 2.51
CA PRO A 156 12.63 10.22 2.86
C PRO A 156 13.35 9.47 1.74
N GLY A 157 13.29 9.97 0.50
CA GLY A 157 13.89 9.34 -0.67
C GLY A 157 12.97 8.32 -1.33
N ALA A 158 13.46 7.74 -2.41
CA ALA A 158 12.69 6.82 -3.25
C ALA A 158 12.72 5.37 -2.75
N GLY A 159 13.83 4.93 -2.15
CA GLY A 159 14.03 3.50 -1.88
C GLY A 159 13.80 2.69 -3.15
N GLY A 160 13.06 1.58 -3.05
CA GLY A 160 12.65 0.75 -4.18
C GLY A 160 11.41 1.25 -4.95
N PHE A 161 10.83 2.39 -4.55
CA PHE A 161 9.55 2.87 -5.09
C PHE A 161 9.55 2.97 -6.62
N ILE A 162 10.60 3.55 -7.21
CA ILE A 162 10.68 3.79 -8.66
C ILE A 162 10.80 2.46 -9.40
N ASP A 163 11.74 1.60 -8.98
CA ASP A 163 11.99 0.31 -9.63
C ASP A 163 10.75 -0.60 -9.63
N ILE A 164 10.05 -0.64 -8.49
CA ILE A 164 8.87 -1.48 -8.33
C ILE A 164 7.69 -0.93 -9.14
N THR A 165 7.42 0.37 -9.03
CA THR A 165 6.22 0.97 -9.64
C THR A 165 6.32 1.07 -11.16
N GLN A 166 7.51 1.17 -11.74
CA GLN A 166 7.66 1.33 -13.20
C GLN A 166 7.27 0.08 -13.99
N ASN A 167 7.48 -1.12 -13.44
CA ASN A 167 7.24 -2.37 -14.14
C ASN A 167 6.09 -3.20 -13.54
N ALA A 168 5.48 -2.74 -12.45
CA ALA A 168 4.25 -3.36 -11.95
C ALA A 168 3.13 -3.21 -12.98
N ARG A 169 2.35 -4.27 -13.21
CA ARG A 169 1.20 -4.21 -14.14
C ARG A 169 0.10 -3.32 -13.59
N HIS A 170 -0.09 -3.38 -12.28
CA HIS A 170 -1.07 -2.58 -11.56
C HIS A 170 -0.42 -1.93 -10.33
N VAL A 171 -0.53 -0.61 -10.22
CA VAL A 171 -0.07 0.15 -9.05
C VAL A 171 -1.28 0.62 -8.25
N VAL A 172 -1.36 0.23 -6.99
CA VAL A 172 -2.39 0.66 -6.05
C VAL A 172 -1.75 1.55 -4.98
N PHE A 173 -1.95 2.85 -5.09
CA PHE A 173 -1.50 3.80 -4.09
C PHE A 173 -2.47 3.83 -2.92
N CYS A 174 -1.95 3.68 -1.70
CA CYS A 174 -2.72 3.65 -0.45
C CYS A 174 -2.38 4.88 0.40
N SER A 175 -3.36 5.73 0.63
CA SER A 175 -3.16 6.98 1.36
C SER A 175 -4.43 7.43 2.08
N SER A 176 -4.30 8.18 3.18
CA SER A 176 -5.46 8.93 3.69
C SER A 176 -5.80 10.07 2.74
N PHE A 177 -7.05 10.49 2.70
CA PHE A 177 -7.50 11.58 1.81
C PHE A 177 -6.88 12.94 2.19
N THR A 178 -6.84 13.20 3.50
CA THR A 178 -6.11 14.33 4.09
C THR A 178 -5.16 13.83 5.16
N ALA A 179 -4.18 14.62 5.56
CA ALA A 179 -3.21 14.24 6.59
C ALA A 179 -3.23 15.22 7.78
N LYS A 180 -2.51 14.85 8.86
CA LYS A 180 -2.42 15.60 10.12
C LYS A 180 -3.78 15.86 10.77
N GLY A 181 -4.21 14.85 11.52
CA GLY A 181 -5.39 14.96 12.40
C GLY A 181 -6.68 14.42 11.83
N LEU A 182 -6.69 13.81 10.63
CA LEU A 182 -7.87 13.10 10.14
C LEU A 182 -8.31 12.04 11.15
N SER A 183 -9.59 12.09 11.50
CA SER A 183 -10.25 11.13 12.39
C SER A 183 -11.56 10.69 11.79
N ILE A 184 -11.77 9.38 11.74
CA ILE A 184 -12.93 8.75 11.13
C ILE A 184 -13.59 7.77 12.09
N ASP A 185 -14.84 7.44 11.80
CA ASP A 185 -15.56 6.32 12.41
C ASP A 185 -16.32 5.56 11.32
N CYS A 186 -16.59 4.29 11.57
CA CYS A 186 -17.40 3.44 10.71
C CYS A 186 -18.61 2.96 11.51
N LEU A 187 -19.81 3.39 11.11
CA LEU A 187 -21.06 3.05 11.76
C LEU A 187 -22.06 2.54 10.72
N ASP A 188 -22.68 1.40 11.02
CA ASP A 188 -23.71 0.78 10.17
C ASP A 188 -23.33 0.63 8.69
N GLY A 189 -22.06 0.29 8.43
CA GLY A 189 -21.54 0.11 7.07
C GLY A 189 -21.28 1.43 6.32
N ALA A 190 -21.24 2.56 7.02
CA ALA A 190 -20.97 3.87 6.43
C ALA A 190 -19.78 4.55 7.12
N LEU A 191 -19.05 5.37 6.36
CA LEU A 191 -17.95 6.20 6.84
C LEU A 191 -18.48 7.52 7.39
N LYS A 192 -17.96 7.92 8.54
CA LYS A 192 -18.19 9.24 9.12
C LYS A 192 -16.85 9.93 9.37
N ILE A 193 -16.68 11.13 8.83
CA ILE A 193 -15.53 11.97 9.14
C ILE A 193 -15.85 12.71 10.44
N LEU A 194 -15.06 12.43 11.49
CA LEU A 194 -15.22 13.09 12.79
C LEU A 194 -14.43 14.40 12.85
N ARG A 195 -13.25 14.41 12.20
CA ARG A 195 -12.38 15.57 12.05
C ARG A 195 -11.60 15.45 10.76
N GLU A 196 -11.58 16.53 9.97
CA GLU A 196 -10.79 16.60 8.75
C GLU A 196 -9.31 16.82 9.08
N GLY A 197 -8.43 16.32 8.21
CA GLY A 197 -7.00 16.56 8.30
C GLY A 197 -6.62 17.97 7.80
N GLU A 198 -5.54 18.51 8.32
CA GLU A 198 -5.08 19.88 8.03
C GLU A 198 -4.32 19.99 6.69
N VAL A 199 -3.83 18.85 6.16
CA VAL A 199 -2.97 18.83 4.97
C VAL A 199 -3.71 18.21 3.80
N CYS A 200 -3.90 18.99 2.73
CA CYS A 200 -4.40 18.53 1.44
C CYS A 200 -3.37 17.61 0.76
N LYS A 201 -3.81 16.46 0.27
CA LYS A 201 -2.99 15.49 -0.47
C LYS A 201 -3.30 15.44 -1.96
N PHE A 202 -4.16 16.33 -2.41
CA PHE A 202 -4.57 16.51 -3.80
C PHE A 202 -4.26 17.93 -4.26
N PRO A 203 -2.95 18.31 -4.34
CA PRO A 203 -2.54 19.65 -4.81
C PRO A 203 -2.82 19.80 -6.31
N ALA A 204 -2.86 21.04 -6.80
CA ALA A 204 -2.98 21.32 -8.23
C ALA A 204 -1.81 20.71 -9.03
N ARG A 205 -0.63 20.64 -8.42
CA ARG A 205 0.56 19.95 -8.92
C ARG A 205 1.33 19.37 -7.74
N VAL A 206 1.79 18.12 -7.88
CA VAL A 206 2.62 17.48 -6.87
C VAL A 206 3.95 18.22 -6.70
N ASN A 207 4.48 18.20 -5.49
CA ASN A 207 5.73 18.87 -5.15
C ASN A 207 6.94 18.23 -5.84
N GLN A 208 6.88 16.92 -6.06
CA GLN A 208 7.85 16.14 -6.81
C GLN A 208 7.15 14.97 -7.49
N ILE A 209 7.54 14.66 -8.73
CA ILE A 209 7.01 13.49 -9.44
C ILE A 209 7.89 12.29 -9.07
N SER A 210 7.36 11.39 -8.24
CA SER A 210 7.97 10.10 -7.94
C SER A 210 7.46 9.02 -8.90
N TRP A 211 6.19 9.10 -9.30
CA TRP A 211 5.58 8.28 -10.33
C TRP A 211 4.86 9.18 -11.34
N ASN A 212 5.17 8.95 -12.62
CA ASN A 212 4.66 9.79 -13.70
C ASN A 212 3.40 9.17 -14.32
N GLY A 213 2.22 9.70 -13.97
CA GLY A 213 0.95 9.21 -14.45
C GLY A 213 0.76 9.30 -15.96
N GLU A 214 1.34 10.31 -16.61
CA GLU A 214 1.26 10.45 -18.06
C GLU A 214 2.07 9.36 -18.78
N GLN A 215 3.29 9.10 -18.35
CA GLN A 215 4.11 8.03 -18.89
C GLN A 215 3.48 6.64 -18.64
N ALA A 216 2.95 6.41 -17.47
CA ALA A 216 2.28 5.15 -17.11
C ALA A 216 1.06 4.88 -18.01
N ARG A 217 0.26 5.92 -18.32
CA ARG A 217 -0.85 5.80 -19.30
C ARG A 217 -0.36 5.41 -20.69
N GLN A 218 0.73 6.04 -21.16
CA GLN A 218 1.32 5.72 -22.47
C GLN A 218 1.81 4.27 -22.54
N GLN A 219 2.25 3.71 -21.41
CA GLN A 219 2.70 2.32 -21.29
C GLN A 219 1.56 1.33 -21.04
N GLY A 220 0.33 1.80 -20.88
CA GLY A 220 -0.83 0.94 -20.59
C GLY A 220 -0.86 0.39 -19.17
N GLN A 221 -0.13 1.02 -18.24
CA GLN A 221 -0.12 0.61 -16.84
C GLN A 221 -1.42 1.00 -16.14
N THR A 222 -1.97 0.10 -15.34
CA THR A 222 -3.16 0.37 -14.53
C THR A 222 -2.77 1.04 -13.20
N MET A 223 -3.53 2.05 -12.78
CA MET A 223 -3.32 2.70 -11.48
C MET A 223 -4.63 2.99 -10.79
N HIS A 224 -4.66 2.71 -9.47
CA HIS A 224 -5.68 3.20 -8.55
C HIS A 224 -5.03 3.97 -7.39
N TYR A 225 -5.66 5.08 -7.01
CA TYR A 225 -5.32 5.82 -5.80
C TYR A 225 -6.45 5.63 -4.80
N VAL A 226 -6.17 4.89 -3.74
CA VAL A 226 -7.13 4.42 -2.75
C VAL A 226 -6.99 5.23 -1.46
N THR A 227 -8.10 5.80 -1.03
CA THR A 227 -8.23 6.44 0.29
C THR A 227 -9.38 5.81 1.06
N GLU A 228 -9.57 6.21 2.30
CA GLU A 228 -10.69 5.75 3.13
C GLU A 228 -12.07 6.15 2.59
N ARG A 229 -12.14 7.20 1.76
CA ARG A 229 -13.42 7.80 1.32
C ARG A 229 -13.62 7.82 -0.19
N ALA A 230 -12.55 7.70 -0.97
CA ALA A 230 -12.58 7.84 -2.43
C ALA A 230 -11.55 6.94 -3.09
N VAL A 231 -11.88 6.45 -4.28
CA VAL A 231 -10.93 5.79 -5.18
C VAL A 231 -10.88 6.54 -6.49
N PHE A 232 -9.67 6.83 -6.93
CA PHE A 232 -9.38 7.38 -8.24
C PHE A 232 -8.71 6.32 -9.11
N GLU A 233 -9.11 6.26 -10.36
CA GLU A 233 -8.51 5.43 -11.40
C GLU A 233 -7.80 6.32 -12.42
N MET A 234 -6.63 5.90 -12.90
CA MET A 234 -5.99 6.55 -14.02
C MET A 234 -6.63 6.09 -15.32
N ARG A 235 -7.40 6.96 -15.96
CA ARG A 235 -8.02 6.74 -17.26
C ARG A 235 -7.27 7.53 -18.36
N PRO A 236 -7.54 7.25 -19.65
CA PRO A 236 -6.90 7.98 -20.75
C PRO A 236 -7.00 9.51 -20.62
N GLU A 237 -8.12 10.00 -20.09
CA GLU A 237 -8.40 11.44 -19.92
C GLU A 237 -7.76 12.04 -18.67
N GLY A 238 -7.30 11.21 -17.70
CA GLY A 238 -6.68 11.66 -16.46
C GLY A 238 -7.20 10.95 -15.23
N ALA A 239 -6.81 11.47 -14.04
CA ALA A 239 -7.26 10.96 -12.76
C ALA A 239 -8.78 11.12 -12.60
N THR A 240 -9.49 10.02 -12.56
CA THR A 240 -10.95 9.97 -12.53
C THR A 240 -11.43 9.38 -11.22
N LEU A 241 -12.31 10.10 -10.52
CA LEU A 241 -13.00 9.59 -9.32
C LEU A 241 -14.01 8.52 -9.76
N VAL A 242 -13.83 7.29 -9.28
CA VAL A 242 -14.65 6.13 -9.69
C VAL A 242 -15.50 5.56 -8.57
N GLU A 243 -15.11 5.76 -7.31
CA GLU A 243 -15.88 5.30 -6.15
C GLU A 243 -15.80 6.29 -4.99
N ILE A 244 -16.89 6.37 -4.22
CA ILE A 244 -16.95 7.08 -2.94
C ILE A 244 -17.45 6.14 -1.84
N ALA A 245 -17.04 6.39 -0.60
CA ALA A 245 -17.51 5.60 0.54
C ALA A 245 -18.99 5.89 0.86
N PRO A 246 -19.75 4.91 1.40
CA PRO A 246 -21.08 5.17 1.95
C PRO A 246 -21.00 6.23 3.05
N GLY A 247 -21.93 7.18 3.05
CA GLY A 247 -22.01 8.29 4.03
C GLY A 247 -21.19 9.52 3.65
N ILE A 248 -20.45 9.50 2.53
CA ILE A 248 -19.62 10.61 2.03
C ILE A 248 -20.41 11.43 1.01
N ASP A 249 -20.40 12.77 1.21
CA ASP A 249 -20.92 13.75 0.27
C ASP A 249 -19.81 14.20 -0.69
N LEU A 250 -20.08 14.15 -2.00
CA LEU A 250 -19.11 14.44 -3.04
C LEU A 250 -18.55 15.87 -2.95
N GLU A 251 -19.41 16.85 -2.78
CA GLU A 251 -19.00 18.26 -2.80
C GLU A 251 -18.29 18.63 -1.49
N ARG A 252 -18.90 18.28 -0.35
CA ARG A 252 -18.42 18.66 0.98
C ARG A 252 -17.16 17.89 1.38
N ASP A 253 -17.16 16.54 1.17
CA ASP A 253 -16.15 15.68 1.78
C ASP A 253 -15.03 15.31 0.82
N ILE A 254 -15.19 15.58 -0.49
CA ILE A 254 -14.18 15.28 -1.52
C ILE A 254 -13.75 16.56 -2.22
N LEU A 255 -14.60 17.20 -3.01
CA LEU A 255 -14.20 18.31 -3.86
C LEU A 255 -13.74 19.54 -3.10
N ALA A 256 -14.30 19.82 -1.93
CA ALA A 256 -13.88 20.93 -1.07
C ALA A 256 -12.46 20.77 -0.50
N HIS A 257 -11.90 19.55 -0.51
CA HIS A 257 -10.57 19.22 0.03
C HIS A 257 -9.52 18.90 -1.04
N MET A 258 -9.81 19.22 -2.31
CA MET A 258 -8.91 19.06 -3.44
C MET A 258 -8.57 20.43 -4.04
N ALA A 259 -7.32 20.63 -4.44
CA ALA A 259 -6.89 21.86 -5.11
C ALA A 259 -7.17 21.84 -6.64
N PHE A 260 -7.77 20.76 -7.14
CA PHE A 260 -8.24 20.63 -8.52
C PHE A 260 -9.58 19.88 -8.55
N LYS A 261 -10.33 20.07 -9.62
CA LYS A 261 -11.55 19.28 -9.85
C LYS A 261 -11.17 18.02 -10.65
N PRO A 262 -11.32 16.83 -10.07
CA PRO A 262 -11.03 15.58 -10.77
C PRO A 262 -12.08 15.34 -11.86
N LEU A 263 -11.77 14.46 -12.82
CA LEU A 263 -12.78 13.84 -13.64
C LEU A 263 -13.66 12.95 -12.74
N ILE A 264 -14.96 12.91 -13.03
CA ILE A 264 -15.89 12.08 -12.28
C ILE A 264 -16.47 11.07 -13.26
N ALA A 265 -16.39 9.78 -12.90
CA ALA A 265 -16.96 8.72 -13.72
C ALA A 265 -18.49 8.92 -13.89
N ASN A 266 -18.99 8.71 -15.10
CA ASN A 266 -20.44 8.79 -15.35
C ASN A 266 -21.22 7.73 -14.54
N ASP A 267 -20.55 6.63 -14.19
CA ASP A 267 -21.04 5.52 -13.37
C ASP A 267 -20.37 5.52 -11.99
N LEU A 268 -20.17 6.71 -11.38
CA LEU A 268 -19.61 6.84 -10.04
C LEU A 268 -20.33 5.91 -9.07
N LYS A 269 -19.55 5.02 -8.42
CA LYS A 269 -20.09 3.97 -7.55
C LYS A 269 -19.98 4.37 -6.09
N VAL A 270 -20.88 3.82 -5.28
CA VAL A 270 -20.73 3.78 -3.84
C VAL A 270 -20.09 2.44 -3.47
N MET A 271 -19.06 2.48 -2.63
CA MET A 271 -18.36 1.28 -2.17
C MET A 271 -19.30 0.36 -1.38
N ASP A 272 -19.00 -0.95 -1.40
CA ASP A 272 -19.78 -1.93 -0.63
C ASP A 272 -19.69 -1.62 0.87
N PRO A 273 -20.84 -1.49 1.56
CA PRO A 273 -20.91 -1.28 3.02
C PRO A 273 -20.17 -2.35 3.84
N ALA A 274 -19.97 -3.55 3.32
CA ALA A 274 -19.24 -4.62 4.00
C ALA A 274 -17.78 -4.21 4.31
N LEU A 275 -17.16 -3.36 3.50
CA LEU A 275 -15.82 -2.82 3.74
C LEU A 275 -15.74 -2.02 5.04
N PHE A 276 -16.82 -1.37 5.43
CA PHE A 276 -16.96 -0.46 6.57
C PHE A 276 -17.53 -1.15 7.81
N SER A 277 -17.63 -2.47 7.79
CA SER A 277 -18.08 -3.30 8.92
C SER A 277 -16.89 -4.04 9.55
N PRO A 278 -16.88 -4.31 10.87
CA PRO A 278 -15.85 -5.13 11.51
C PRO A 278 -15.78 -6.57 10.98
N ALA A 279 -16.85 -7.10 10.42
CA ALA A 279 -16.93 -8.46 9.87
C ALA A 279 -16.05 -8.64 8.62
N SER A 280 -15.89 -9.88 8.15
CA SER A 280 -15.30 -10.18 6.84
C SER A 280 -16.06 -9.43 5.74
N PHE A 281 -15.34 -8.91 4.74
CA PHE A 281 -15.93 -8.24 3.59
C PHE A 281 -16.00 -9.14 2.34
N GLY A 282 -15.64 -10.43 2.49
CA GLY A 282 -15.81 -11.43 1.44
C GLY A 282 -14.72 -11.43 0.37
N LEU A 283 -13.47 -11.08 0.72
CA LEU A 283 -12.33 -11.08 -0.21
C LEU A 283 -12.15 -12.43 -0.92
N SER A 284 -12.36 -13.54 -0.21
CA SER A 284 -12.27 -14.90 -0.81
C SER A 284 -13.23 -15.09 -1.99
N ALA A 285 -14.46 -14.58 -1.89
CA ALA A 285 -15.41 -14.63 -3.00
C ALA A 285 -14.98 -13.76 -4.19
N LEU A 286 -14.41 -12.58 -3.90
CA LEU A 286 -13.88 -11.67 -4.94
C LEU A 286 -12.72 -12.32 -5.70
N LEU A 287 -11.76 -12.94 -5.01
CA LEU A 287 -10.63 -13.64 -5.65
C LEU A 287 -11.10 -14.82 -6.49
N SER A 288 -12.06 -15.61 -6.00
CA SER A 288 -12.62 -16.75 -6.73
C SER A 288 -13.33 -16.33 -8.02
N SER A 289 -14.00 -15.17 -8.03
CA SER A 289 -14.69 -14.66 -9.22
C SER A 289 -13.76 -14.08 -10.28
N SER A 290 -12.51 -13.78 -9.92
CA SER A 290 -11.50 -13.18 -10.81
C SER A 290 -10.63 -14.24 -11.52
N ALA A 291 -10.84 -15.53 -11.22
CA ALA A 291 -10.03 -16.65 -11.75
C ALA A 291 -10.48 -17.16 -13.14
N HIS A 292 -11.29 -16.39 -13.88
CA HIS A 292 -11.80 -16.77 -15.23
C HIS A 292 -11.43 -15.78 -16.32
#